data_5841a980115ef0cb40606e0aba44d4e4
#
_entry.id   5841a980115ef0cb40606e0aba44d4e4
#
_cell.length_a   1.000
_cell.length_b   1.000
_cell.length_c   1.000
_cell.angle_alpha   90.00
_cell.angle_beta   90.00
_cell.angle_gamma   90.00
#
_symmetry.space_group_name_H-M   'P 1'
#
loop_
_entity.id
_entity.type
_entity.pdbx_description
1 polymer ?
#
loop_
_entity_poly.entity_id
_entity_poly.type
_entity_poly.pdbx_seq_one_letter_code
_entity_poly.pdbx_strand_id
1 'polypeptide(L)'
;MTTDGFNTEMQLLRPVLIKTAIHYVADEIVAEDVVQDALLRLWRMHKDLRMPVEPLAKVIVRNLCVSYLRHQKPCSPLANTDVRDTDEVDMGEERVERVLNIIDALPEKQRLLLRLRHMEGMQMQEIAELTNSSEIAVRKILSRARQAVRNQYLMKGKR
;
A
#
# COMPACT_ATOMS: atom_id res chain seq x y z
N MET A 1 10.63 12.65 -1.65
CA MET A 1 10.16 13.69 -0.72
C MET A 1 11.00 13.66 0.55
N THR A 2 11.40 14.81 1.03
CA THR A 2 12.17 14.87 2.28
C THR A 2 11.27 14.63 3.49
N THR A 3 11.90 14.32 4.63
CA THR A 3 11.15 14.11 5.87
C THR A 3 10.37 15.36 6.28
N ASP A 4 10.99 16.52 6.21
CA ASP A 4 10.33 17.77 6.56
C ASP A 4 9.19 18.10 5.60
N GLY A 5 9.42 17.89 4.31
CA GLY A 5 8.38 18.09 3.30
C GLY A 5 7.21 17.16 3.52
N PHE A 6 7.49 15.90 3.87
CA PHE A 6 6.45 14.94 4.18
C PHE A 6 5.63 15.38 5.39
N ASN A 7 6.30 15.76 6.47
CA ASN A 7 5.58 16.17 7.69
C ASN A 7 4.69 17.37 7.43
N THR A 8 5.19 18.37 6.69
CA THR A 8 4.41 19.56 6.36
C THR A 8 3.18 19.18 5.55
N GLU A 9 3.36 18.33 4.53
CA GLU A 9 2.28 17.91 3.66
C GLU A 9 1.23 17.12 4.44
N MET A 10 1.68 16.24 5.33
CA MET A 10 0.75 15.42 6.13
C MET A 10 -0.05 16.26 7.10
N GLN A 11 0.54 17.30 7.67
CA GLN A 11 -0.21 18.21 8.53
C GLN A 11 -1.33 18.90 7.76
N LEU A 12 -1.07 19.27 6.52
CA LEU A 12 -2.09 19.91 5.68
C LEU A 12 -3.16 18.92 5.23
N LEU A 13 -2.77 17.68 4.96
CA LEU A 13 -3.69 16.67 4.47
C LEU A 13 -4.53 16.00 5.54
N ARG A 14 -4.03 15.96 6.77
CA ARG A 14 -4.72 15.23 7.84
C ARG A 14 -6.20 15.61 7.99
N PRO A 15 -6.59 16.88 8.04
CA PRO A 15 -8.03 17.22 8.15
C PRO A 15 -8.83 16.73 6.95
N VAL A 16 -8.25 16.82 5.76
CA VAL A 16 -8.92 16.36 4.54
C VAL A 16 -9.12 14.85 4.58
N LEU A 17 -8.11 14.12 5.02
CA LEU A 17 -8.18 12.67 5.09
C LEU A 17 -9.17 12.20 6.16
N ILE A 18 -9.24 12.91 7.28
CA ILE A 18 -10.22 12.59 8.32
C ILE A 18 -11.63 12.78 7.79
N LYS A 19 -11.89 13.87 7.09
CA LYS A 19 -13.19 14.09 6.45
C LYS A 19 -13.54 12.97 5.49
N THR A 20 -12.57 12.56 4.68
CA THR A 20 -12.76 11.47 3.74
C THR A 20 -13.11 10.18 4.48
N ALA A 21 -12.38 9.87 5.53
CA ALA A 21 -12.62 8.65 6.30
C ALA A 21 -13.99 8.67 6.98
N ILE A 22 -14.38 9.81 7.56
CA ILE A 22 -15.69 9.94 8.21
C ILE A 22 -16.82 9.68 7.21
N HIS A 23 -16.62 10.12 5.98
CA HIS A 23 -17.60 9.89 4.94
C HIS A 23 -17.87 8.39 4.71
N TYR A 24 -16.84 7.56 4.88
CA TYR A 24 -16.97 6.12 4.67
C TYR A 24 -17.39 5.37 5.94
N VAL A 25 -16.81 5.69 7.08
CA VAL A 25 -17.01 4.88 8.30
C VAL A 25 -17.97 5.52 9.31
N ALA A 26 -18.28 6.80 9.16
CA ALA A 26 -19.23 7.53 10.00
C ALA A 26 -18.93 7.49 11.51
N ASP A 27 -17.66 7.32 11.87
CA ASP A 27 -17.22 7.25 13.26
C ASP A 27 -15.87 7.96 13.35
N GLU A 28 -15.81 9.00 14.19
CA GLU A 28 -14.60 9.81 14.30
C GLU A 28 -13.39 9.02 14.83
N ILE A 29 -13.62 8.13 15.79
CA ILE A 29 -12.52 7.37 16.38
C ILE A 29 -11.94 6.41 15.35
N VAL A 30 -12.80 5.71 14.63
CA VAL A 30 -12.38 4.81 13.57
C VAL A 30 -11.70 5.60 12.45
N ALA A 31 -12.25 6.75 12.09
CA ALA A 31 -11.66 7.59 11.05
C ALA A 31 -10.24 8.02 11.42
N GLU A 32 -10.01 8.41 12.66
CA GLU A 32 -8.67 8.78 13.10
C GLU A 32 -7.70 7.61 13.04
N ASP A 33 -8.15 6.43 13.44
CA ASP A 33 -7.31 5.22 13.36
C ASP A 33 -6.94 4.89 11.91
N VAL A 34 -7.92 4.98 11.01
CA VAL A 34 -7.69 4.74 9.59
C VAL A 34 -6.70 5.75 9.02
N VAL A 35 -6.88 7.03 9.34
CA VAL A 35 -5.99 8.07 8.83
C VAL A 35 -4.58 7.87 9.37
N GLN A 36 -4.46 7.52 10.64
CA GLN A 36 -3.15 7.28 11.23
C GLN A 36 -2.44 6.12 10.53
N ASP A 37 -3.17 5.05 10.27
CA ASP A 37 -2.61 3.92 9.50
C ASP A 37 -2.19 4.36 8.09
N ALA A 38 -3.03 5.16 7.44
CA ALA A 38 -2.70 5.69 6.11
C ALA A 38 -1.43 6.53 6.14
N LEU A 39 -1.28 7.39 7.15
CA LEU A 39 -0.09 8.22 7.28
C LEU A 39 1.17 7.37 7.49
N LEU A 40 1.06 6.30 8.26
CA LEU A 40 2.19 5.39 8.45
C LEU A 40 2.57 4.69 7.15
N ARG A 41 1.58 4.28 6.36
CA ARG A 41 1.85 3.65 5.07
C ARG A 41 2.51 4.62 4.11
N LEU A 42 2.04 5.87 4.09
CA LEU A 42 2.66 6.90 3.27
C LEU A 42 4.08 7.19 3.74
N TRP A 43 4.31 7.19 5.04
CA TRP A 43 5.65 7.39 5.60
C TRP A 43 6.62 6.31 5.13
N ARG A 44 6.18 5.06 5.10
CA ARG A 44 7.03 3.96 4.67
C ARG A 44 7.50 4.12 3.23
N MET A 45 6.73 4.82 2.41
CA MET A 45 7.09 5.03 1.01
C MET A 45 7.41 6.49 0.70
N HIS A 46 7.66 7.32 1.74
CA HIS A 46 7.81 8.76 1.53
C HIS A 46 8.95 9.13 0.60
N LYS A 47 10.01 8.34 0.56
CA LYS A 47 11.15 8.61 -0.33
C LYS A 47 10.76 8.53 -1.80
N ASP A 48 9.76 7.73 -2.11
CA ASP A 48 9.33 7.51 -3.49
C ASP A 48 8.15 8.40 -3.87
N LEU A 49 7.58 9.12 -2.92
CA LEU A 49 6.42 9.96 -3.18
C LEU A 49 6.82 11.25 -3.88
N ARG A 50 5.96 11.68 -4.80
CA ARG A 50 6.10 12.94 -5.50
C ARG A 50 4.80 13.73 -5.36
N MET A 51 4.94 15.03 -5.39
CA MET A 51 3.77 15.89 -5.29
C MET A 51 2.94 15.82 -6.58
N PRO A 52 1.61 15.88 -6.50
CA PRO A 52 0.81 15.95 -5.29
C PRO A 52 0.57 14.57 -4.66
N VAL A 53 0.58 14.50 -3.34
CA VAL A 53 0.35 13.25 -2.59
C VAL A 53 -1.14 13.03 -2.30
N GLU A 54 -1.93 14.08 -2.33
CA GLU A 54 -3.35 14.01 -1.93
C GLU A 54 -4.13 12.92 -2.65
N PRO A 55 -4.06 12.78 -4.00
CA PRO A 55 -4.83 11.71 -4.66
C PRO A 55 -4.48 10.31 -4.15
N LEU A 56 -3.20 10.04 -3.96
CA LEU A 56 -2.76 8.75 -3.43
C LEU A 56 -3.23 8.56 -2.00
N ALA A 57 -3.07 9.59 -1.17
CA ALA A 57 -3.48 9.51 0.22
C ALA A 57 -4.98 9.21 0.35
N LYS A 58 -5.80 9.84 -0.47
CA LYS A 58 -7.24 9.59 -0.47
C LYS A 58 -7.59 8.16 -0.87
N VAL A 59 -6.88 7.61 -1.86
CA VAL A 59 -7.11 6.23 -2.26
C VAL A 59 -6.74 5.27 -1.15
N ILE A 60 -5.62 5.50 -0.48
CA ILE A 60 -5.20 4.63 0.63
C ILE A 60 -6.23 4.68 1.76
N VAL A 61 -6.70 5.87 2.13
CA VAL A 61 -7.73 6.03 3.16
C VAL A 61 -9.00 5.32 2.75
N ARG A 62 -9.45 5.51 1.50
CA ARG A 62 -10.65 4.84 1.01
C ARG A 62 -10.51 3.31 1.12
N ASN A 63 -9.37 2.78 0.67
CA ASN A 63 -9.16 1.34 0.70
C ASN A 63 -9.14 0.79 2.12
N LEU A 64 -8.53 1.54 3.05
CA LEU A 64 -8.53 1.14 4.45
C LEU A 64 -9.94 1.20 5.05
N CYS A 65 -10.72 2.20 4.70
CA CYS A 65 -12.10 2.31 5.16
C CYS A 65 -12.95 1.16 4.63
N VAL A 66 -12.82 0.84 3.35
CA VAL A 66 -13.56 -0.26 2.74
C VAL A 66 -13.17 -1.58 3.41
N SER A 67 -11.88 -1.77 3.65
CA SER A 67 -11.39 -2.96 4.34
C SER A 67 -11.97 -3.07 5.75
N TYR A 68 -11.99 -1.96 6.48
CA TYR A 68 -12.57 -1.91 7.81
C TYR A 68 -14.05 -2.30 7.77
N LEU A 69 -14.82 -1.72 6.86
CA LEU A 69 -16.24 -2.02 6.75
C LEU A 69 -16.50 -3.47 6.36
N ARG A 70 -15.63 -4.02 5.52
CA ARG A 70 -15.74 -5.41 5.12
C ARG A 70 -15.55 -6.35 6.32
N HIS A 71 -14.61 -6.02 7.19
CA HIS A 71 -14.34 -6.84 8.38
C HIS A 71 -15.39 -6.66 9.48
N GLN A 72 -16.13 -5.56 9.46
CA GLN A 72 -17.19 -5.30 10.41
C GLN A 72 -18.45 -6.13 10.16
N LYS A 73 -18.68 -6.50 8.90
CA LYS A 73 -19.87 -7.29 8.58
C LYS A 73 -19.71 -8.71 9.10
N PRO A 74 -20.76 -9.27 9.74
CA PRO A 74 -20.71 -10.67 10.12
C PRO A 74 -20.41 -11.46 8.86
N CYS A 75 -19.36 -12.23 8.92
CA CYS A 75 -18.78 -12.84 7.76
C CYS A 75 -19.73 -13.70 6.99
N SER A 76 -19.98 -13.37 5.74
CA SER A 76 -20.46 -14.36 4.83
C SER A 76 -19.34 -15.41 4.69
N PRO A 77 -19.71 -16.67 4.51
CA PRO A 77 -18.70 -17.72 4.31
C PRO A 77 -17.75 -17.45 3.17
N LEU A 78 -18.17 -16.61 2.23
CA LEU A 78 -17.34 -16.25 1.09
C LEU A 78 -16.15 -15.40 1.48
N ALA A 79 -16.28 -14.62 2.53
CA ALA A 79 -15.16 -13.82 3.01
C ALA A 79 -14.05 -14.70 3.55
N ASN A 80 -14.39 -15.90 3.97
CA ASN A 80 -13.42 -16.83 4.52
C ASN A 80 -12.53 -17.45 3.46
N THR A 81 -12.89 -17.34 2.20
CA THR A 81 -12.03 -17.86 1.15
C THR A 81 -10.75 -17.05 1.04
N ASP A 82 -10.81 -15.80 1.43
CA ASP A 82 -9.62 -14.94 1.42
C ASP A 82 -8.65 -15.32 2.53
N VAL A 83 -9.16 -15.98 3.55
CA VAL A 83 -8.33 -16.40 4.67
C VAL A 83 -7.28 -17.42 4.24
N ARG A 84 -7.51 -18.09 3.12
CA ARG A 84 -6.52 -19.00 2.60
C ARG A 84 -5.21 -18.34 2.29
N ASP A 85 -5.29 -17.07 1.94
CA ASP A 85 -4.07 -16.33 1.66
C ASP A 85 -3.26 -16.15 2.92
N THR A 86 -3.88 -16.27 4.08
CA THR A 86 -3.15 -16.20 5.32
C THR A 86 -2.30 -17.44 5.58
N ASP A 87 -2.57 -18.52 4.87
CA ASP A 87 -1.69 -19.68 4.97
C ASP A 87 -0.30 -19.34 4.47
N GLU A 88 -0.23 -18.37 3.56
CA GLU A 88 1.05 -17.88 3.10
C GLU A 88 1.77 -17.10 4.19
N VAL A 89 1.02 -16.62 5.17
CA VAL A 89 1.59 -15.90 6.30
C VAL A 89 2.44 -16.82 7.17
N ASP A 90 2.21 -18.12 7.10
CA ASP A 90 3.03 -19.07 7.81
C ASP A 90 4.44 -19.16 7.25
N MET A 91 4.77 -18.29 6.32
CA MET A 91 6.13 -18.18 5.82
C MET A 91 7.13 -17.72 6.88
N GLY A 92 6.66 -17.21 8.01
CA GLY A 92 7.53 -16.76 9.07
C GLY A 92 8.04 -15.34 8.86
N GLU A 93 8.34 -14.67 9.95
CA GLU A 93 8.78 -13.29 9.93
C GLU A 93 10.08 -13.10 9.16
N GLU A 94 10.99 -14.08 9.22
CA GLU A 94 12.26 -13.98 8.51
C GLU A 94 12.09 -13.88 7.00
N ARG A 95 11.14 -14.64 6.46
CA ARG A 95 10.90 -14.61 5.02
C ARG A 95 10.26 -13.31 4.59
N VAL A 96 9.31 -12.82 5.38
CA VAL A 96 8.66 -11.54 5.10
C VAL A 96 9.69 -10.42 5.15
N GLU A 97 10.52 -10.41 6.19
CA GLU A 97 11.55 -9.41 6.34
C GLU A 97 12.54 -9.44 5.17
N ARG A 98 12.91 -10.65 4.74
CA ARG A 98 13.82 -10.80 3.60
C ARG A 98 13.22 -10.22 2.33
N VAL A 99 11.95 -10.51 2.07
CA VAL A 99 11.26 -9.97 0.89
C VAL A 99 11.19 -8.45 0.97
N LEU A 100 10.84 -7.91 2.14
CA LEU A 100 10.76 -6.45 2.31
C LEU A 100 12.13 -5.80 2.08
N ASN A 101 13.20 -6.41 2.54
CA ASN A 101 14.53 -5.89 2.30
C ASN A 101 14.90 -5.90 0.82
N ILE A 102 14.49 -6.93 0.10
CA ILE A 102 14.71 -7.00 -1.34
C ILE A 102 13.93 -5.89 -2.04
N ILE A 103 12.68 -5.68 -1.65
CA ILE A 103 11.84 -4.63 -2.22
C ILE A 103 12.47 -3.26 -1.97
N ASP A 104 12.99 -3.02 -0.77
CA ASP A 104 13.61 -1.75 -0.43
C ASP A 104 14.85 -1.46 -1.28
N ALA A 105 15.49 -2.48 -1.81
CA ALA A 105 16.66 -2.33 -2.66
C ALA A 105 16.33 -2.16 -4.14
N LEU A 106 15.07 -2.26 -4.53
CA LEU A 106 14.65 -2.11 -5.92
C LEU A 106 14.71 -0.65 -6.37
N PRO A 107 14.79 -0.42 -7.71
CA PRO A 107 14.65 0.94 -8.23
C PRO A 107 13.34 1.59 -7.78
N GLU A 108 13.37 2.90 -7.68
CA GLU A 108 12.27 3.69 -7.12
C GLU A 108 10.90 3.34 -7.69
N LYS A 109 10.77 3.31 -9.03
CA LYS A 109 9.48 3.02 -9.66
C LYS A 109 9.00 1.60 -9.37
N GLN A 110 9.90 0.63 -9.45
CA GLN A 110 9.55 -0.75 -9.17
C GLN A 110 9.11 -0.91 -7.72
N ARG A 111 9.84 -0.30 -6.81
CA ARG A 111 9.52 -0.35 -5.39
C ARG A 111 8.16 0.27 -5.09
N LEU A 112 7.92 1.46 -5.63
CA LEU A 112 6.65 2.14 -5.40
C LEU A 112 5.47 1.35 -5.94
N LEU A 113 5.56 0.89 -7.18
CA LEU A 113 4.45 0.18 -7.81
C LEU A 113 4.17 -1.15 -7.12
N LEU A 114 5.21 -1.87 -6.69
CA LEU A 114 5.01 -3.09 -5.90
C LEU A 114 4.26 -2.81 -4.62
N ARG A 115 4.63 -1.75 -3.92
CA ARG A 115 3.94 -1.40 -2.67
C ARG A 115 2.49 -1.03 -2.92
N LEU A 116 2.23 -0.24 -3.94
CA LEU A 116 0.85 0.16 -4.26
C LEU A 116 -0.01 -1.04 -4.64
N ARG A 117 0.54 -1.96 -5.41
CA ARG A 117 -0.22 -3.12 -5.85
C ARG A 117 -0.40 -4.16 -4.76
N HIS A 118 0.67 -4.54 -4.07
CA HIS A 118 0.64 -5.68 -3.16
C HIS A 118 0.38 -5.31 -1.70
N MET A 119 0.81 -4.13 -1.28
CA MET A 119 0.60 -3.71 0.11
C MET A 119 -0.66 -2.88 0.27
N GLU A 120 -0.95 -2.03 -0.71
CA GLU A 120 -2.14 -1.18 -0.65
C GLU A 120 -3.33 -1.76 -1.41
N GLY A 121 -3.13 -2.85 -2.15
CA GLY A 121 -4.23 -3.51 -2.84
C GLY A 121 -4.84 -2.72 -3.98
N MET A 122 -4.10 -1.80 -4.57
CA MET A 122 -4.63 -0.96 -5.63
C MET A 122 -4.70 -1.72 -6.95
N GLN A 123 -5.71 -1.37 -7.75
CA GLN A 123 -5.85 -1.94 -9.07
C GLN A 123 -4.89 -1.27 -10.05
N MET A 124 -4.54 -2.00 -11.11
CA MET A 124 -3.62 -1.50 -12.13
C MET A 124 -4.07 -0.17 -12.70
N GLN A 125 -5.37 -0.02 -12.94
CA GLN A 125 -5.92 1.20 -13.49
C GLN A 125 -5.72 2.38 -12.54
N GLU A 126 -5.93 2.17 -11.25
CA GLU A 126 -5.72 3.23 -10.26
C GLU A 126 -4.27 3.64 -10.18
N ILE A 127 -3.37 2.66 -10.20
CA ILE A 127 -1.95 2.94 -10.16
C ILE A 127 -1.53 3.74 -11.39
N ALA A 128 -2.05 3.36 -12.55
CA ALA A 128 -1.76 4.05 -13.80
C ALA A 128 -2.18 5.51 -13.73
N GLU A 129 -3.37 5.77 -13.22
CA GLU A 129 -3.88 7.14 -13.08
C GLU A 129 -3.03 7.95 -12.11
N LEU A 130 -2.70 7.38 -10.96
CA LEU A 130 -1.92 8.09 -9.93
C LEU A 130 -0.49 8.37 -10.36
N THR A 131 0.09 7.48 -11.15
CA THR A 131 1.47 7.64 -11.61
C THR A 131 1.56 8.30 -12.97
N ASN A 132 0.43 8.71 -13.54
CA ASN A 132 0.36 9.32 -14.85
C ASN A 132 1.02 8.45 -15.91
N SER A 133 0.71 7.16 -15.87
CA SER A 133 1.26 6.15 -16.76
C SER A 133 0.11 5.38 -17.41
N SER A 134 0.45 4.52 -18.38
CA SER A 134 -0.54 3.61 -18.95
C SER A 134 -0.58 2.31 -18.14
N GLU A 135 -1.70 1.60 -18.23
CA GLU A 135 -1.81 0.28 -17.60
C GLU A 135 -0.76 -0.69 -18.10
N ILE A 136 -0.46 -0.60 -19.40
CA ILE A 136 0.57 -1.47 -19.99
C ILE A 136 1.92 -1.21 -19.37
N ALA A 137 2.27 0.08 -19.19
CA ALA A 137 3.52 0.46 -18.54
C ALA A 137 3.59 -0.04 -17.10
N VAL A 138 2.48 0.10 -16.36
CA VAL A 138 2.40 -0.38 -14.97
C VAL A 138 2.62 -1.89 -14.91
N ARG A 139 1.97 -2.64 -15.81
CA ARG A 139 2.12 -4.10 -15.84
C ARG A 139 3.55 -4.51 -16.13
N LYS A 140 4.20 -3.81 -17.06
CA LYS A 140 5.60 -4.10 -17.39
C LYS A 140 6.52 -3.87 -16.21
N ILE A 141 6.34 -2.75 -15.54
CA ILE A 141 7.18 -2.41 -14.38
C ILE A 141 6.95 -3.42 -13.26
N LEU A 142 5.69 -3.78 -13.00
CA LEU A 142 5.37 -4.78 -11.97
C LEU A 142 5.93 -6.14 -12.30
N SER A 143 5.84 -6.55 -13.57
CA SER A 143 6.40 -7.84 -14.01
C SER A 143 7.90 -7.89 -13.76
N ARG A 144 8.61 -6.83 -14.14
CA ARG A 144 10.06 -6.75 -13.91
C ARG A 144 10.40 -6.72 -12.43
N ALA A 145 9.60 -5.99 -11.65
CA ALA A 145 9.83 -5.90 -10.22
C ALA A 145 9.65 -7.25 -9.54
N ARG A 146 8.58 -7.96 -9.88
CA ARG A 146 8.33 -9.30 -9.33
C ARG A 146 9.44 -10.28 -9.70
N GLN A 147 9.91 -10.20 -10.94
CA GLN A 147 10.99 -11.05 -11.36
C GLN A 147 12.28 -10.75 -10.63
N ALA A 148 12.58 -9.47 -10.42
CA ALA A 148 13.76 -9.06 -9.67
C ALA A 148 13.69 -9.56 -8.23
N VAL A 149 12.52 -9.46 -7.60
CA VAL A 149 12.33 -9.95 -6.23
C VAL A 149 12.55 -11.47 -6.19
N ARG A 150 11.94 -12.19 -7.13
CA ARG A 150 12.08 -13.64 -7.18
C ARG A 150 13.53 -14.06 -7.35
N ASN A 151 14.22 -13.42 -8.29
CA ASN A 151 15.62 -13.76 -8.56
C ASN A 151 16.50 -13.50 -7.35
N GLN A 152 16.35 -12.36 -6.73
CA GLN A 152 17.15 -12.03 -5.54
C GLN A 152 16.81 -12.92 -4.36
N TYR A 153 15.56 -13.25 -4.19
CA TYR A 153 15.14 -14.16 -3.12
C TYR A 153 15.76 -15.53 -3.29
N LEU A 154 15.72 -16.07 -4.50
CA LEU A 154 16.28 -17.39 -4.79
C LEU A 154 17.80 -17.39 -4.63
N MET A 155 18.48 -16.33 -5.05
CA MET A 155 19.91 -16.24 -4.90
C MET A 155 20.33 -16.21 -3.42
N LYS A 156 19.63 -15.44 -2.61
CA LYS A 156 19.90 -15.35 -1.18
C LYS A 156 19.53 -16.63 -0.45
N GLY A 157 18.55 -17.35 -0.95
CA GLY A 157 18.10 -18.60 -0.36
C GLY A 157 19.04 -19.76 -0.57
N LYS A 158 19.98 -19.63 -1.50
CA LYS A 158 20.94 -20.70 -1.80
C LYS A 158 22.19 -20.67 -0.94
N ARG A 159 22.28 -19.73 -0.05
CA ARG A 159 23.44 -19.66 0.85
C ARG A 159 23.24 -20.48 2.10
#